data_9db1f79dcb44a74c82d0ce6c5fc407a1
#
_entry.id   9db1f79dcb44a74c82d0ce6c5fc407a1
#
_cell.length_a   1.000
_cell.length_b   1.000
_cell.length_c   1.000
_cell.angle_alpha   90.00
_cell.angle_beta   90.00
_cell.angle_gamma   90.00
#
_symmetry.space_group_name_H-M   'P 1'
#
loop_
_entity.id
_entity.type
_entity.pdbx_description
1 polymer ?
#
loop_
_entity_poly.entity_id
_entity_poly.type
_entity_poly.pdbx_seq_one_letter_code
_entity_poly.pdbx_strand_id
1 'polypeptide(L)'
;GGVKLANNDRDVYQYAQTILEMTIKGYPVTKILLSEAVNIAAEYYISFTIDRNTRSVTLIMSAAGGMDIEEVARQSPEKIIRCSIDPLIGVPDYLAHKFAFSLFEQAEQANRMATIIQDLYKAFIEKDASLAEINPLVLTPVGTLLAIDAKMVFDDNALYRHPDLQKLSEPTEDEKLEAIAKERGFSYVRMDGEIGCMVNGAGLAMTTMDMIKLYGGNPANFLDIGGSSNPVKVIEAMRLLLDDKKVKVVFINIFG
;
A
#
# COMPACT_ATOMS: atom_id res chain seq x y z
N GLY A 1 -9.15 15.93 7.95
CA GLY A 1 -8.34 16.10 8.52
C GLY A 1 -7.31 15.67 9.57
N GLY A 2 -6.53 14.61 9.32
CA GLY A 2 -5.48 14.19 10.26
C GLY A 2 -4.19 15.01 10.21
N VAL A 3 -4.13 16.11 9.43
CA VAL A 3 -2.97 17.01 9.36
C VAL A 3 -3.37 18.38 9.88
N LYS A 4 -2.52 18.94 10.74
CA LYS A 4 -2.71 20.28 11.36
C LYS A 4 -1.39 21.03 11.37
N LEU A 5 -1.43 22.33 11.08
CA LEU A 5 -0.30 23.23 11.23
C LEU A 5 -0.34 23.84 12.63
N ALA A 6 0.72 23.64 13.41
CA ALA A 6 0.89 24.19 14.74
C ALA A 6 1.90 25.36 14.69
N ASN A 7 1.61 26.46 15.40
CA ASN A 7 2.48 27.64 15.43
C ASN A 7 3.29 27.75 16.74
N ASN A 8 2.99 26.92 17.72
CA ASN A 8 3.63 26.89 19.03
C ASN A 8 3.40 25.53 19.71
N ASP A 9 4.13 25.28 20.81
CA ASP A 9 4.08 24.02 21.56
C ASP A 9 2.68 23.70 22.11
N ARG A 10 1.89 24.69 22.45
CA ARG A 10 0.52 24.50 22.94
C ARG A 10 -0.39 23.96 21.86
N ASP A 11 -0.29 24.52 20.65
CA ASP A 11 -1.03 24.03 19.48
C ASP A 11 -0.63 22.59 19.15
N VAL A 12 0.67 22.29 19.20
CA VAL A 12 1.20 20.92 18.98
C VAL A 12 0.53 19.93 19.92
N TYR A 13 0.53 20.23 21.22
CA TYR A 13 -0.07 19.36 22.23
C TYR A 13 -1.58 19.18 22.03
N GLN A 14 -2.30 20.25 21.79
CA GLN A 14 -3.75 20.22 21.57
C GLN A 14 -4.12 19.44 20.31
N TYR A 15 -3.40 19.66 19.20
CA TYR A 15 -3.67 18.96 17.94
C TYR A 15 -3.26 17.49 18.03
N ALA A 16 -2.17 17.18 18.72
CA ALA A 16 -1.76 15.81 18.98
C ALA A 16 -2.84 15.02 19.71
N GLN A 17 -3.39 15.57 20.81
CA GLN A 17 -4.50 14.94 21.52
C GLN A 17 -5.72 14.73 20.62
N THR A 18 -6.12 15.78 19.89
CA THR A 18 -7.28 15.70 18.99
C THR A 18 -7.09 14.63 17.92
N ILE A 19 -5.89 14.52 17.32
CA ILE A 19 -5.63 13.56 16.25
C ILE A 19 -5.57 12.14 16.79
N LEU A 20 -4.99 11.91 17.99
CA LEU A 20 -4.92 10.59 18.63
C LEU A 20 -6.30 10.04 19.03
N GLU A 21 -7.30 10.91 19.22
CA GLU A 21 -8.68 10.52 19.50
C GLU A 21 -9.48 10.21 18.20
N MET A 22 -8.90 10.44 17.02
CA MET A 22 -9.59 10.24 15.74
C MET A 22 -9.61 8.77 15.32
N THR A 23 -10.64 8.43 14.55
CA THR A 23 -10.70 7.23 13.73
C THR A 23 -10.68 7.65 12.27
N ILE A 24 -9.67 7.22 11.51
CA ILE A 24 -9.50 7.56 10.09
C ILE A 24 -9.74 6.31 9.26
N LYS A 25 -10.71 6.36 8.34
CA LYS A 25 -11.10 5.22 7.49
C LYS A 25 -11.40 3.93 8.27
N GLY A 26 -11.95 4.05 9.49
CA GLY A 26 -12.27 2.91 10.36
C GLY A 26 -11.15 2.46 11.30
N TYR A 27 -9.95 3.01 11.18
CA TYR A 27 -8.80 2.68 12.02
C TYR A 27 -8.56 3.75 13.09
N PRO A 28 -8.41 3.37 14.39
CA PRO A 28 -8.04 4.31 15.43
C PRO A 28 -6.61 4.82 15.21
N VAL A 29 -6.40 6.13 15.41
CA VAL A 29 -5.06 6.71 15.33
C VAL A 29 -4.30 6.38 16.60
N THR A 30 -3.21 5.62 16.47
CA THR A 30 -2.35 5.22 17.60
C THR A 30 -1.03 6.00 17.68
N LYS A 31 -0.62 6.63 16.57
CA LYS A 31 0.64 7.37 16.45
C LYS A 31 0.42 8.62 15.62
N ILE A 32 1.22 9.66 15.90
CA ILE A 32 1.30 10.88 15.09
C ILE A 32 2.74 11.13 14.68
N LEU A 33 2.92 11.70 13.50
CA LEU A 33 4.19 12.24 13.05
C LEU A 33 4.20 13.75 13.27
N LEU A 34 5.22 14.24 13.95
CA LEU A 34 5.50 15.65 14.10
C LEU A 34 6.72 16.00 13.25
N SER A 35 6.56 16.95 12.33
CA SER A 35 7.64 17.42 11.46
C SER A 35 7.69 18.94 11.44
N GLU A 36 8.84 19.48 11.08
CA GLU A 36 9.00 20.91 10.84
C GLU A 36 8.12 21.35 9.67
N ALA A 37 7.46 22.51 9.84
CA ALA A 37 6.62 23.07 8.78
C ALA A 37 7.48 23.63 7.65
N VAL A 38 7.10 23.31 6.43
CA VAL A 38 7.81 23.73 5.21
C VAL A 38 6.98 24.78 4.46
N ASN A 39 7.62 25.85 4.04
CA ASN A 39 7.02 26.82 3.12
C ASN A 39 7.00 26.24 1.71
N ILE A 40 5.82 26.13 1.13
CA ILE A 40 5.59 25.47 -0.16
C ILE A 40 5.39 26.54 -1.25
N ALA A 41 6.22 26.51 -2.28
CA ALA A 41 6.05 27.33 -3.49
C ALA A 41 5.30 26.55 -4.59
N ALA A 42 5.58 25.25 -4.74
CA ALA A 42 4.88 24.36 -5.66
C ALA A 42 4.92 22.92 -5.16
N GLU A 43 3.96 22.10 -5.59
CA GLU A 43 3.83 20.68 -5.24
C GLU A 43 3.88 19.83 -6.50
N TYR A 44 4.65 18.76 -6.45
CA TYR A 44 4.83 17.80 -7.52
C TYR A 44 4.50 16.39 -7.05
N TYR A 45 4.16 15.56 -8.01
CA TYR A 45 3.99 14.13 -7.82
C TYR A 45 5.07 13.36 -8.56
N ILE A 46 5.64 12.36 -7.94
CA ILE A 46 6.53 11.39 -8.59
C ILE A 46 6.31 9.99 -8.01
N SER A 47 6.21 8.98 -8.87
CA SER A 47 6.18 7.60 -8.45
C SER A 47 6.79 6.64 -9.47
N PHE A 48 7.22 5.48 -8.97
CA PHE A 48 7.46 4.28 -9.75
C PHE A 48 6.47 3.20 -9.35
N THR A 49 5.86 2.55 -10.32
CA THR A 49 4.92 1.44 -10.12
C THR A 49 5.08 0.39 -11.20
N ILE A 50 4.51 -0.80 -10.96
CA ILE A 50 4.50 -1.88 -11.95
C ILE A 50 3.22 -1.77 -12.78
N ASP A 51 3.37 -1.52 -14.08
CA ASP A 51 2.27 -1.63 -15.03
C ASP A 51 2.15 -3.09 -15.52
N ARG A 52 1.09 -3.75 -15.11
CA ARG A 52 0.82 -5.15 -15.47
C ARG A 52 0.46 -5.35 -16.93
N ASN A 53 -0.10 -4.32 -17.59
CA ASN A 53 -0.47 -4.40 -19.00
C ASN A 53 0.76 -4.39 -19.90
N THR A 54 1.70 -3.50 -19.62
CA THR A 54 2.96 -3.39 -20.36
C THR A 54 4.07 -4.27 -19.78
N ARG A 55 3.84 -4.89 -18.61
CA ARG A 55 4.82 -5.71 -17.88
C ARG A 55 6.15 -4.98 -17.62
N SER A 56 6.05 -3.71 -17.27
CA SER A 56 7.21 -2.84 -17.09
C SER A 56 7.07 -1.97 -15.85
N VAL A 57 8.21 -1.47 -15.38
CA VAL A 57 8.21 -0.39 -14.39
C VAL A 57 7.80 0.90 -15.09
N THR A 58 6.90 1.65 -14.49
CA THR A 58 6.42 2.92 -15.04
C THR A 58 6.74 4.06 -14.09
N LEU A 59 7.46 5.07 -14.60
CA LEU A 59 7.59 6.38 -13.97
C LEU A 59 6.33 7.19 -14.26
N ILE A 60 5.74 7.76 -13.21
CA ILE A 60 4.62 8.70 -13.29
C ILE A 60 5.03 9.98 -12.59
N MET A 61 4.83 11.13 -13.26
CA MET A 61 5.13 12.44 -12.73
C MET A 61 4.04 13.44 -13.07
N SER A 62 3.84 14.45 -12.21
CA SER A 62 2.92 15.53 -12.45
C SER A 62 3.35 16.81 -11.72
N ALA A 63 3.03 17.97 -12.31
CA ALA A 63 3.11 19.27 -11.63
C ALA A 63 1.90 19.53 -10.68
N ALA A 64 1.02 18.55 -10.50
CA ALA A 64 -0.09 18.59 -9.56
C ALA A 64 0.17 17.58 -8.45
N GLY A 65 0.95 17.98 -7.45
CA GLY A 65 1.18 17.20 -6.21
C GLY A 65 0.15 17.52 -5.13
N GLY A 66 0.23 16.77 -4.01
CA GLY A 66 -0.67 16.96 -2.87
C GLY A 66 -2.12 16.52 -3.11
N MET A 67 -2.40 15.92 -4.27
CA MET A 67 -3.72 15.43 -4.70
C MET A 67 -3.65 13.94 -5.02
N ASP A 68 -4.84 13.33 -5.09
CA ASP A 68 -4.98 11.96 -5.58
C ASP A 68 -4.65 11.93 -7.09
N ILE A 69 -3.59 11.21 -7.46
CA ILE A 69 -3.11 11.14 -8.84
C ILE A 69 -4.12 10.49 -9.78
N GLU A 70 -4.99 9.61 -9.27
CA GLU A 70 -6.05 8.97 -10.06
C GLU A 70 -7.12 10.00 -10.42
N GLU A 71 -7.39 10.95 -9.53
CA GLU A 71 -8.30 12.05 -9.83
C GLU A 71 -7.70 13.01 -10.86
N VAL A 72 -6.41 13.33 -10.74
CA VAL A 72 -5.69 14.12 -11.76
C VAL A 72 -5.73 13.41 -13.10
N ALA A 73 -5.55 12.09 -13.14
CA ALA A 73 -5.59 11.29 -14.37
C ALA A 73 -6.96 11.30 -15.04
N ARG A 74 -8.04 11.40 -14.27
CA ARG A 74 -9.42 11.48 -14.82
C ARG A 74 -9.77 12.87 -15.33
N GLN A 75 -9.37 13.92 -14.60
CA GLN A 75 -9.76 15.29 -14.89
C GLN A 75 -8.83 16.01 -15.87
N SER A 76 -7.54 15.69 -15.84
CA SER A 76 -6.48 16.37 -16.59
C SER A 76 -5.35 15.42 -16.98
N PRO A 77 -5.63 14.39 -17.82
CA PRO A 77 -4.64 13.36 -18.16
C PRO A 77 -3.39 13.93 -18.84
N GLU A 78 -3.49 15.09 -19.48
CA GLU A 78 -2.38 15.82 -20.11
C GLU A 78 -1.33 16.33 -19.10
N LYS A 79 -1.71 16.47 -17.82
CA LYS A 79 -0.79 16.87 -16.75
C LYS A 79 0.07 15.72 -16.23
N ILE A 80 -0.19 14.50 -16.68
CA ILE A 80 0.52 13.33 -16.23
C ILE A 80 1.53 12.90 -17.27
N ILE A 81 2.79 12.89 -16.86
CA ILE A 81 3.91 12.34 -17.61
C ILE A 81 4.05 10.87 -17.22
N ARG A 82 4.01 9.98 -18.21
CA ARG A 82 4.24 8.54 -18.01
C ARG A 82 5.37 8.05 -18.90
N CYS A 83 6.22 7.21 -18.35
CA CYS A 83 7.28 6.55 -19.09
C CYS A 83 7.48 5.11 -18.59
N SER A 84 7.46 4.18 -19.53
CA SER A 84 7.89 2.80 -19.27
C SER A 84 9.42 2.75 -19.18
N ILE A 85 9.92 2.13 -18.12
CA ILE A 85 11.35 1.96 -17.85
C ILE A 85 11.71 0.51 -18.16
N ASP A 86 12.70 0.33 -19.03
CA ASP A 86 13.30 -0.99 -19.25
C ASP A 86 14.09 -1.40 -17.98
N PRO A 87 13.75 -2.48 -17.30
CA PRO A 87 14.41 -2.88 -16.06
C PRO A 87 15.89 -3.26 -16.26
N LEU A 88 16.31 -3.60 -17.47
CA LEU A 88 17.71 -3.91 -17.79
C LEU A 88 18.57 -2.65 -17.94
N ILE A 89 17.96 -1.56 -18.35
CA ILE A 89 18.64 -0.26 -18.56
C ILE A 89 18.47 0.62 -17.34
N GLY A 90 17.32 0.56 -16.68
CA GLY A 90 16.97 1.44 -15.57
C GLY A 90 16.72 2.87 -16.00
N VAL A 91 17.08 3.81 -15.13
CA VAL A 91 16.94 5.26 -15.37
C VAL A 91 18.33 5.89 -15.55
N PRO A 92 18.90 5.85 -16.76
CA PRO A 92 20.16 6.51 -17.03
C PRO A 92 20.02 8.03 -16.96
N ASP A 93 21.16 8.71 -16.80
CA ASP A 93 21.25 10.14 -16.55
C ASP A 93 20.48 10.99 -17.58
N TYR A 94 20.64 10.69 -18.86
CA TYR A 94 19.93 11.41 -19.93
C TYR A 94 18.40 11.28 -19.82
N LEU A 95 17.92 10.13 -19.36
CA LEU A 95 16.48 9.89 -19.22
C LEU A 95 15.92 10.63 -18.01
N ALA A 96 16.63 10.59 -16.88
CA ALA A 96 16.28 11.35 -15.68
C ALA A 96 16.19 12.85 -15.98
N HIS A 97 17.20 13.41 -16.64
CA HIS A 97 17.21 14.81 -17.05
C HIS A 97 16.09 15.15 -18.04
N LYS A 98 15.84 14.30 -19.04
CA LYS A 98 14.72 14.50 -19.99
C LYS A 98 13.40 14.72 -19.25
N PHE A 99 13.10 13.90 -18.25
CA PHE A 99 11.86 14.03 -17.48
C PHE A 99 11.90 15.18 -16.48
N ALA A 100 13.04 15.43 -15.85
CA ALA A 100 13.21 16.57 -14.97
C ALA A 100 12.96 17.90 -15.70
N PHE A 101 13.49 18.08 -16.91
CA PHE A 101 13.27 19.26 -17.74
C PHE A 101 11.84 19.38 -18.29
N SER A 102 11.03 18.33 -18.24
CA SER A 102 9.60 18.47 -18.57
C SER A 102 8.78 19.15 -17.47
N LEU A 103 9.32 19.22 -16.23
CA LEU A 103 8.68 19.89 -15.10
C LEU A 103 9.37 21.20 -14.69
N PHE A 104 10.67 21.32 -14.94
CA PHE A 104 11.48 22.45 -14.48
C PHE A 104 12.24 23.10 -15.64
N GLU A 105 12.09 24.41 -15.80
CA GLU A 105 12.85 25.21 -16.78
C GLU A 105 14.26 25.53 -16.26
N GLN A 106 14.41 25.67 -14.93
CA GLN A 106 15.68 26.03 -14.31
C GLN A 106 16.57 24.81 -14.16
N ALA A 107 17.79 24.89 -14.68
CA ALA A 107 18.73 23.76 -14.69
C ALA A 107 19.06 23.22 -13.27
N GLU A 108 19.16 24.09 -12.28
CA GLU A 108 19.46 23.66 -10.91
C GLU A 108 18.35 22.76 -10.34
N GLN A 109 17.09 23.16 -10.52
CA GLN A 109 15.92 22.38 -10.07
C GLN A 109 15.78 21.08 -10.88
N ALA A 110 15.99 21.15 -12.22
CA ALA A 110 15.96 19.98 -13.07
C ALA A 110 17.05 18.96 -12.69
N ASN A 111 18.28 19.40 -12.39
CA ASN A 111 19.35 18.52 -11.94
C ASN A 111 19.00 17.83 -10.62
N ARG A 112 18.45 18.57 -9.65
CA ARG A 112 17.98 17.99 -8.37
C ARG A 112 16.86 17.00 -8.58
N MET A 113 15.91 17.32 -9.46
CA MET A 113 14.81 16.40 -9.80
C MET A 113 15.32 15.13 -10.49
N ALA A 114 16.31 15.25 -11.40
CA ALA A 114 16.92 14.09 -12.05
C ALA A 114 17.56 13.13 -11.01
N THR A 115 18.25 13.68 -10.02
CA THR A 115 18.79 12.89 -8.90
C THR A 115 17.67 12.20 -8.11
N ILE A 116 16.59 12.91 -7.78
CA ILE A 116 15.44 12.32 -7.07
C ILE A 116 14.81 11.19 -7.86
N ILE A 117 14.64 11.34 -9.18
CA ILE A 117 14.12 10.29 -10.06
C ILE A 117 15.00 9.03 -9.96
N GLN A 118 16.32 9.18 -10.04
CA GLN A 118 17.26 8.07 -9.98
C GLN A 118 17.29 7.40 -8.62
N ASP A 119 17.31 8.17 -7.53
CA ASP A 119 17.34 7.65 -6.17
C ASP A 119 16.03 6.93 -5.82
N LEU A 120 14.88 7.47 -6.25
CA LEU A 120 13.59 6.82 -6.04
C LEU A 120 13.49 5.51 -6.83
N TYR A 121 13.99 5.48 -8.09
CA TYR A 121 14.07 4.26 -8.87
C TYR A 121 14.98 3.22 -8.21
N LYS A 122 16.15 3.64 -7.74
CA LYS A 122 17.07 2.78 -7.01
C LYS A 122 16.41 2.18 -5.76
N ALA A 123 15.75 3.01 -4.94
CA ALA A 123 15.02 2.55 -3.77
C ALA A 123 13.91 1.56 -4.16
N PHE A 124 13.15 1.84 -5.23
CA PHE A 124 12.11 0.97 -5.75
C PHE A 124 12.63 -0.42 -6.11
N ILE A 125 13.74 -0.50 -6.84
CA ILE A 125 14.34 -1.77 -7.27
C ILE A 125 15.04 -2.49 -6.11
N GLU A 126 15.88 -1.81 -5.34
CA GLU A 126 16.66 -2.43 -4.26
C GLU A 126 15.82 -2.94 -3.11
N LYS A 127 14.61 -2.41 -2.92
CA LYS A 127 13.68 -2.82 -1.86
C LYS A 127 12.56 -3.72 -2.35
N ASP A 128 12.61 -4.19 -3.61
CA ASP A 128 11.56 -4.99 -4.23
C ASP A 128 10.18 -4.35 -4.03
N ALA A 129 10.09 -3.06 -4.30
CA ALA A 129 8.83 -2.34 -4.17
C ALA A 129 7.93 -2.57 -5.39
N SER A 130 6.63 -2.60 -5.18
CA SER A 130 5.59 -2.56 -6.22
C SER A 130 5.08 -1.14 -6.46
N LEU A 131 5.30 -0.24 -5.49
CA LEU A 131 5.05 1.19 -5.56
C LEU A 131 6.11 1.92 -4.72
N ALA A 132 6.68 3.00 -5.28
CA ALA A 132 7.42 4.02 -4.53
C ALA A 132 6.94 5.38 -5.00
N GLU A 133 6.34 6.15 -4.09
CA GLU A 133 5.65 7.41 -4.38
C GLU A 133 6.12 8.50 -3.42
N ILE A 134 6.32 9.70 -3.95
CA ILE A 134 6.47 10.94 -3.18
C ILE A 134 5.32 11.86 -3.57
N ASN A 135 4.44 12.18 -2.60
CA ASN A 135 3.26 12.99 -2.83
C ASN A 135 2.83 13.74 -1.56
N PRO A 136 3.16 15.03 -1.41
CA PRO A 136 3.86 15.85 -2.40
C PRO A 136 5.40 15.80 -2.29
N LEU A 137 6.06 15.96 -3.44
CA LEU A 137 7.39 16.50 -3.54
C LEU A 137 7.26 18.02 -3.65
N VAL A 138 7.75 18.77 -2.67
CA VAL A 138 7.54 20.22 -2.65
C VAL A 138 8.78 20.98 -3.12
N LEU A 139 8.55 22.07 -3.85
CA LEU A 139 9.55 23.09 -4.11
C LEU A 139 9.37 24.22 -3.09
N THR A 140 10.43 24.54 -2.37
CA THR A 140 10.44 25.66 -1.44
C THR A 140 10.68 27.01 -2.17
N PRO A 141 10.33 28.15 -1.57
CA PRO A 141 10.64 29.48 -2.14
C PRO A 141 12.13 29.72 -2.39
N VAL A 142 13.01 29.00 -1.69
CA VAL A 142 14.47 29.08 -1.88
C VAL A 142 14.99 28.08 -2.92
N GLY A 143 14.11 27.38 -3.64
CA GLY A 143 14.46 26.49 -4.73
C GLY A 143 14.89 25.07 -4.31
N THR A 144 14.67 24.68 -3.05
CA THR A 144 14.97 23.32 -2.58
C THR A 144 13.80 22.39 -2.84
N LEU A 145 14.07 21.17 -3.33
CA LEU A 145 13.09 20.09 -3.45
C LEU A 145 13.13 19.22 -2.19
N LEU A 146 11.98 18.99 -1.58
CA LEU A 146 11.81 18.19 -0.35
C LEU A 146 10.66 17.20 -0.49
N ALA A 147 10.90 15.94 -0.14
CA ALA A 147 9.84 14.95 0.03
C ALA A 147 9.15 15.19 1.38
N ILE A 148 7.89 15.61 1.35
CA ILE A 148 7.10 15.85 2.57
C ILE A 148 6.40 14.58 3.03
N ASP A 149 5.90 13.81 2.08
CA ASP A 149 5.32 12.49 2.32
C ASP A 149 5.79 11.50 1.26
N ALA A 150 6.01 10.27 1.70
CA ALA A 150 6.41 9.18 0.83
C ALA A 150 5.67 7.90 1.20
N LYS A 151 5.28 7.15 0.18
CA LYS A 151 4.63 5.86 0.33
C LYS A 151 5.40 4.79 -0.44
N MET A 152 5.72 3.70 0.23
CA MET A 152 6.27 2.52 -0.43
C MET A 152 5.41 1.30 -0.14
N VAL A 153 5.19 0.49 -1.17
CA VAL A 153 4.56 -0.83 -1.06
C VAL A 153 5.57 -1.86 -1.54
N PHE A 154 5.89 -2.80 -0.69
CA PHE A 154 6.87 -3.85 -0.97
C PHE A 154 6.19 -5.11 -1.49
N ASP A 155 6.91 -5.94 -2.24
CA ASP A 155 6.43 -7.26 -2.62
C ASP A 155 6.59 -8.21 -1.43
N ASP A 156 5.47 -8.71 -0.90
CA ASP A 156 5.46 -9.65 0.23
C ASP A 156 6.25 -10.93 -0.07
N ASN A 157 6.29 -11.35 -1.34
CA ASN A 157 7.07 -12.52 -1.75
C ASN A 157 8.59 -12.28 -1.71
N ALA A 158 9.01 -11.02 -1.67
CA ALA A 158 10.43 -10.64 -1.59
C ALA A 158 10.87 -10.27 -0.17
N LEU A 159 9.96 -10.13 0.79
CA LEU A 159 10.28 -9.69 2.17
C LEU A 159 11.32 -10.58 2.87
N TYR A 160 11.45 -11.85 2.51
CA TYR A 160 12.49 -12.73 3.06
C TYR A 160 13.92 -12.22 2.78
N ARG A 161 14.10 -11.37 1.76
CA ARG A 161 15.36 -10.69 1.43
C ARG A 161 15.58 -9.40 2.23
N HIS A 162 14.51 -8.88 2.86
CA HIS A 162 14.48 -7.59 3.57
C HIS A 162 14.04 -7.75 5.03
N PRO A 163 14.84 -8.39 5.88
CA PRO A 163 14.49 -8.59 7.29
C PRO A 163 14.38 -7.28 8.09
N ASP A 164 15.00 -6.20 7.60
CA ASP A 164 14.84 -4.85 8.12
C ASP A 164 13.40 -4.32 7.92
N LEU A 165 12.82 -4.55 6.76
CA LEU A 165 11.44 -4.16 6.45
C LEU A 165 10.41 -5.03 7.19
N GLN A 166 10.67 -6.33 7.32
CA GLN A 166 9.79 -7.21 8.10
C GLN A 166 9.59 -6.75 9.54
N LYS A 167 10.64 -6.18 10.17
CA LYS A 167 10.57 -5.66 11.54
C LYS A 167 9.72 -4.40 11.68
N LEU A 168 9.45 -3.70 10.59
CA LEU A 168 8.60 -2.50 10.57
C LEU A 168 7.12 -2.83 10.41
N SER A 169 6.78 -4.10 10.14
CA SER A 169 5.39 -4.54 10.00
C SER A 169 4.64 -4.35 11.32
N GLU A 170 3.54 -3.62 11.27
CA GLU A 170 2.58 -3.45 12.36
C GLU A 170 1.22 -4.01 11.90
N PRO A 171 1.04 -5.33 11.95
CA PRO A 171 -0.16 -5.96 11.41
C PRO A 171 -1.40 -5.52 12.19
N THR A 172 -2.48 -5.26 11.47
CA THR A 172 -3.82 -5.08 12.01
C THR A 172 -4.29 -6.35 12.72
N GLU A 173 -5.38 -6.31 13.48
CA GLU A 173 -5.93 -7.51 14.12
C GLU A 173 -6.31 -8.58 13.10
N ASP A 174 -6.81 -8.18 11.92
CA ASP A 174 -7.16 -9.10 10.85
C ASP A 174 -5.90 -9.74 10.25
N GLU A 175 -4.86 -8.95 9.97
CA GLU A 175 -3.57 -9.44 9.48
C GLU A 175 -2.84 -10.34 10.50
N LYS A 176 -3.03 -10.11 11.80
CA LYS A 176 -2.53 -11.03 12.84
C LYS A 176 -3.20 -12.40 12.75
N LEU A 177 -4.51 -12.44 12.52
CA LEU A 177 -5.23 -13.70 12.33
C LEU A 177 -4.76 -14.41 11.05
N GLU A 178 -4.54 -13.69 9.96
CA GLU A 178 -3.99 -14.23 8.72
C GLU A 178 -2.55 -14.77 8.91
N ALA A 179 -1.72 -14.04 9.66
CA ALA A 179 -0.35 -14.48 10.00
C ALA A 179 -0.37 -15.76 10.85
N ILE A 180 -1.21 -15.83 11.88
CA ILE A 180 -1.41 -17.03 12.71
C ILE A 180 -1.87 -18.21 11.84
N ALA A 181 -2.81 -17.97 10.93
CA ALA A 181 -3.30 -19.01 10.02
C ALA A 181 -2.17 -19.51 9.10
N LYS A 182 -1.37 -18.60 8.57
CA LYS A 182 -0.21 -18.92 7.71
C LYS A 182 0.85 -19.76 8.44
N GLU A 183 1.19 -19.40 9.68
CA GLU A 183 2.11 -20.20 10.52
C GLU A 183 1.61 -21.64 10.74
N ARG A 184 0.29 -21.83 10.83
CA ARG A 184 -0.36 -23.13 10.97
C ARG A 184 -0.56 -23.85 9.63
N GLY A 185 -0.15 -23.23 8.52
CA GLY A 185 -0.22 -23.80 7.17
C GLY A 185 -1.59 -23.72 6.52
N PHE A 186 -2.38 -22.69 6.86
CA PHE A 186 -3.66 -22.36 6.21
C PHE A 186 -3.50 -21.10 5.34
N SER A 187 -4.29 -21.03 4.26
CA SER A 187 -4.56 -19.77 3.57
C SER A 187 -5.88 -19.23 4.09
N TYR A 188 -5.84 -18.13 4.85
CA TYR A 188 -7.00 -17.49 5.46
C TYR A 188 -7.05 -16.01 5.09
N VAL A 189 -8.23 -15.53 4.72
CA VAL A 189 -8.52 -14.11 4.54
C VAL A 189 -9.87 -13.83 5.19
N ARG A 190 -9.93 -12.85 6.09
CA ARG A 190 -11.16 -12.43 6.74
C ARG A 190 -12.02 -11.57 5.79
N MET A 191 -13.34 -11.76 5.89
CA MET A 191 -14.35 -11.01 5.13
C MET A 191 -15.48 -10.56 6.06
N ASP A 192 -16.45 -9.78 5.52
CA ASP A 192 -17.50 -9.16 6.33
C ASP A 192 -18.82 -9.95 6.40
N GLY A 193 -18.81 -11.21 6.03
CA GLY A 193 -20.03 -12.04 6.02
C GLY A 193 -20.37 -12.72 7.34
N GLU A 194 -21.40 -13.57 7.28
CA GLU A 194 -21.88 -14.40 8.42
C GLU A 194 -21.73 -15.90 8.19
N ILE A 195 -21.30 -16.33 7.00
CA ILE A 195 -21.11 -17.74 6.65
C ILE A 195 -19.62 -18.05 6.63
N GLY A 196 -19.13 -18.73 7.67
CA GLY A 196 -17.76 -19.24 7.74
C GLY A 196 -17.57 -20.38 6.73
N CYS A 197 -16.47 -20.32 5.98
CA CYS A 197 -16.16 -21.30 4.93
C CYS A 197 -14.90 -22.08 5.31
N MET A 198 -14.96 -23.43 5.26
CA MET A 198 -13.81 -24.32 5.37
C MET A 198 -13.76 -25.24 4.16
N VAL A 199 -12.69 -25.13 3.38
CA VAL A 199 -12.57 -25.82 2.10
C VAL A 199 -11.15 -26.36 1.95
N ASN A 200 -10.99 -27.45 1.20
CA ASN A 200 -9.68 -27.98 0.81
C ASN A 200 -9.38 -27.66 -0.66
N GLY A 201 -8.56 -26.65 -0.88
CA GLY A 201 -8.13 -26.18 -2.19
C GLY A 201 -8.70 -24.81 -2.55
N ALA A 202 -7.82 -23.90 -2.95
CA ALA A 202 -8.13 -22.50 -3.21
C ALA A 202 -9.21 -22.31 -4.29
N GLY A 203 -9.16 -23.07 -5.38
CA GLY A 203 -10.17 -23.00 -6.44
C GLY A 203 -11.57 -23.41 -5.97
N LEU A 204 -11.63 -24.48 -5.15
CA LEU A 204 -12.89 -24.92 -4.55
C LEU A 204 -13.42 -23.89 -3.55
N ALA A 205 -12.53 -23.24 -2.77
CA ALA A 205 -12.90 -22.20 -1.83
C ALA A 205 -13.50 -20.98 -2.55
N MET A 206 -12.88 -20.51 -3.62
CA MET A 206 -13.42 -19.41 -4.44
C MET A 206 -14.80 -19.75 -5.01
N THR A 207 -14.95 -20.93 -5.65
CA THR A 207 -16.23 -21.36 -6.20
C THR A 207 -17.31 -21.50 -5.11
N THR A 208 -16.92 -22.02 -3.93
CA THR A 208 -17.85 -22.13 -2.78
C THR A 208 -18.35 -20.75 -2.36
N MET A 209 -17.47 -19.76 -2.24
CA MET A 209 -17.86 -18.38 -1.91
C MET A 209 -18.74 -17.75 -2.98
N ASP A 210 -18.45 -17.97 -4.26
CA ASP A 210 -19.27 -17.50 -5.36
C ASP A 210 -20.69 -18.09 -5.30
N MET A 211 -20.80 -19.38 -5.00
CA MET A 211 -22.11 -20.04 -4.82
C MET A 211 -22.87 -19.47 -3.63
N ILE A 212 -22.20 -19.26 -2.50
CA ILE A 212 -22.82 -18.59 -1.33
C ILE A 212 -23.38 -17.23 -1.71
N LYS A 213 -22.60 -16.42 -2.44
CA LYS A 213 -23.03 -15.11 -2.94
C LYS A 213 -24.21 -15.22 -3.92
N LEU A 214 -24.16 -16.16 -4.84
CA LEU A 214 -25.23 -16.38 -5.83
C LEU A 214 -26.59 -16.69 -5.15
N TYR A 215 -26.55 -17.44 -4.04
CA TYR A 215 -27.75 -17.77 -3.27
C TYR A 215 -28.09 -16.74 -2.16
N GLY A 216 -27.50 -15.55 -2.21
CA GLY A 216 -27.82 -14.41 -1.33
C GLY A 216 -27.16 -14.42 0.04
N GLY A 217 -26.23 -15.35 0.30
CA GLY A 217 -25.43 -15.36 1.52
C GLY A 217 -24.19 -14.46 1.44
N ASN A 218 -23.52 -14.25 2.57
CA ASN A 218 -22.27 -13.52 2.62
C ASN A 218 -21.17 -14.36 3.28
N PRO A 219 -20.07 -14.73 2.56
CA PRO A 219 -18.96 -15.43 3.15
C PRO A 219 -18.23 -14.54 4.17
N ALA A 220 -17.92 -15.12 5.33
CA ALA A 220 -17.20 -14.46 6.42
C ALA A 220 -15.67 -14.55 6.24
N ASN A 221 -15.22 -15.49 5.42
CA ASN A 221 -13.80 -15.72 5.19
C ASN A 221 -13.56 -16.55 3.92
N PHE A 222 -12.34 -16.42 3.40
CA PHE A 222 -11.69 -17.45 2.60
C PHE A 222 -10.87 -18.33 3.54
N LEU A 223 -10.98 -19.65 3.46
CA LEU A 223 -10.13 -20.59 4.21
C LEU A 223 -9.86 -21.85 3.39
N ASP A 224 -8.61 -22.02 3.00
CA ASP A 224 -8.10 -23.24 2.38
C ASP A 224 -7.21 -24.00 3.39
N ILE A 225 -7.66 -25.19 3.79
CA ILE A 225 -6.91 -26.05 4.69
C ILE A 225 -5.89 -26.96 3.96
N GLY A 226 -5.81 -26.84 2.63
CA GLY A 226 -4.96 -27.68 1.78
C GLY A 226 -5.42 -29.12 1.70
N GLY A 227 -4.64 -29.95 1.00
CA GLY A 227 -4.94 -31.39 0.82
C GLY A 227 -4.63 -32.29 2.01
N SER A 228 -4.41 -31.73 3.20
CA SER A 228 -4.04 -32.51 4.38
C SER A 228 -5.27 -32.95 5.19
N SER A 229 -5.41 -34.25 5.40
CA SER A 229 -6.41 -34.84 6.29
C SER A 229 -6.01 -34.85 7.77
N ASN A 230 -5.07 -34.00 8.20
CA ASN A 230 -4.61 -33.93 9.57
C ASN A 230 -5.72 -33.38 10.51
N PRO A 231 -6.25 -34.16 11.45
CA PRO A 231 -7.34 -33.73 12.33
C PRO A 231 -6.99 -32.50 13.17
N VAL A 232 -5.73 -32.34 13.55
CA VAL A 232 -5.28 -31.18 14.34
C VAL A 232 -5.46 -29.89 13.54
N LYS A 233 -5.10 -29.90 12.26
CA LYS A 233 -5.32 -28.76 11.36
C LYS A 233 -6.81 -28.42 11.24
N VAL A 234 -7.66 -29.40 11.05
CA VAL A 234 -9.12 -29.18 10.94
C VAL A 234 -9.68 -28.55 12.22
N ILE A 235 -9.24 -29.02 13.39
CA ILE A 235 -9.66 -28.45 14.69
C ILE A 235 -9.21 -27.01 14.82
N GLU A 236 -7.98 -26.70 14.46
CA GLU A 236 -7.45 -25.32 14.52
C GLU A 236 -8.14 -24.39 13.52
N ALA A 237 -8.40 -24.86 12.31
CA ALA A 237 -9.17 -24.13 11.32
C ALA A 237 -10.60 -23.85 11.82
N MET A 238 -11.26 -24.84 12.43
CA MET A 238 -12.59 -24.66 13.02
C MET A 238 -12.56 -23.64 14.16
N ARG A 239 -11.57 -23.68 15.04
CA ARG A 239 -11.42 -22.69 16.11
C ARG A 239 -11.31 -21.28 15.55
N LEU A 240 -10.48 -21.08 14.52
CA LEU A 240 -10.30 -19.78 13.85
C LEU A 240 -11.64 -19.23 13.33
N LEU A 241 -12.49 -20.10 12.75
CA LEU A 241 -13.80 -19.69 12.26
C LEU A 241 -14.79 -19.36 13.39
N LEU A 242 -14.78 -20.14 14.47
CA LEU A 242 -15.71 -19.98 15.59
C LEU A 242 -15.33 -18.80 16.51
N ASP A 243 -14.09 -18.36 16.49
CA ASP A 243 -13.64 -17.17 17.24
C ASP A 243 -14.16 -15.87 16.61
N ASP A 244 -14.55 -15.88 15.33
CA ASP A 244 -15.20 -14.73 14.71
C ASP A 244 -16.69 -14.65 15.10
N LYS A 245 -17.02 -13.66 15.94
CA LYS A 245 -18.38 -13.43 16.42
C LYS A 245 -19.41 -13.10 15.32
N LYS A 246 -18.97 -12.73 14.12
CA LYS A 246 -19.85 -12.48 12.98
C LYS A 246 -20.34 -13.79 12.35
N VAL A 247 -19.61 -14.88 12.53
CA VAL A 247 -19.96 -16.19 11.96
C VAL A 247 -21.17 -16.79 12.68
N LYS A 248 -22.24 -17.01 11.93
CA LYS A 248 -23.48 -17.62 12.41
C LYS A 248 -23.62 -19.08 12.00
N VAL A 249 -23.01 -19.46 10.89
CA VAL A 249 -23.04 -20.81 10.35
C VAL A 249 -21.70 -21.11 9.68
N VAL A 250 -21.25 -22.36 9.77
CA VAL A 250 -20.02 -22.81 9.07
C VAL A 250 -20.41 -23.77 7.96
N PHE A 251 -19.98 -23.45 6.74
CA PHE A 251 -20.10 -24.29 5.57
C PHE A 251 -18.78 -25.01 5.31
N ILE A 252 -18.82 -26.34 5.35
CA ILE A 252 -17.66 -27.19 5.13
C ILE A 252 -17.81 -27.89 3.77
N ASN A 253 -16.86 -27.65 2.85
CA ASN A 253 -16.82 -28.26 1.54
C ASN A 253 -15.44 -28.90 1.31
N ILE A 254 -15.38 -30.20 1.57
CA ILE A 254 -14.14 -30.99 1.45
C ILE A 254 -14.35 -32.04 0.37
N PHE A 255 -13.49 -32.01 -0.63
CA PHE A 255 -13.53 -32.88 -1.76
C PHE A 255 -12.23 -33.68 -1.89
N GLY A 256 -12.32 -35.01 -2.18
CA GLY A 256 -11.19 -35.91 -2.39
C GLY A 256 -11.24 -37.15 -1.55
#